data_a808b56c41546c71ef79bde4eba6d708
#
_entry.id   a808b56c41546c71ef79bde4eba6d708
#
_cell.length_a   1.000
_cell.length_b   1.000
_cell.length_c   1.000
_cell.angle_alpha   90.00
_cell.angle_beta   90.00
_cell.angle_gamma   90.00
#
_symmetry.space_group_name_H-M   'P 1'
#
loop_
_entity.id
_entity.type
_entity.pdbx_description
1 polymer ?
#
loop_
_entity_poly.entity_id
_entity_poly.type
_entity_poly.pdbx_seq_one_letter_code
_entity_poly.pdbx_strand_id
1 'polypeptide(L)'
;MFRNAQIAVVVPAYNESRHIEATLRSMPSFVDHILVVDDGSRDDTASRAEKIHDARIRVLRHGQNCGVGAALRTGYQRAFAAGADVAVVMAGDGQMDPADLPALLTPVVADEADYAKGNRLAHPEVVRRMPLARLLGNRVLSFLTRRATGLSVHDSQCGYTALHRRVGERLPWHALWHGYGYPNDLLGMLERHHARVRDIVVRPIYADEQSGVRLRHALIIVPYILTRVLAQRALGFLRTRALPESAAVEPRLLESEEREVQPNA
;
A
#
# COMPACT_ATOMS: atom_id res chain seq x y z
N MET A 1 -19.88 3.25 1.83
CA MET A 1 -19.87 1.80 1.50
C MET A 1 -19.93 1.57 0.00
N PHE A 2 -19.17 0.61 -0.50
CA PHE A 2 -19.18 0.21 -1.90
C PHE A 2 -19.82 -1.17 -2.03
N ARG A 3 -21.01 -1.27 -2.68
CA ARG A 3 -21.78 -2.52 -2.83
C ARG A 3 -21.95 -3.30 -1.51
N ASN A 4 -22.31 -2.60 -0.45
CA ASN A 4 -22.49 -3.10 0.93
C ASN A 4 -21.22 -3.51 1.68
N ALA A 5 -20.02 -3.33 1.10
CA ALA A 5 -18.75 -3.52 1.79
C ALA A 5 -18.25 -2.20 2.39
N GLN A 6 -17.69 -2.26 3.60
CA GLN A 6 -17.00 -1.15 4.22
C GLN A 6 -15.57 -1.03 3.66
N ILE A 7 -15.26 0.17 3.14
CA ILE A 7 -14.00 0.45 2.46
C ILE A 7 -13.13 1.40 3.28
N ALA A 8 -11.92 0.97 3.62
CA ALA A 8 -10.91 1.86 4.15
C ALA A 8 -9.84 2.14 3.10
N VAL A 9 -9.45 3.41 2.96
CA VAL A 9 -8.31 3.82 2.14
C VAL A 9 -7.14 4.14 3.07
N VAL A 10 -6.05 3.40 2.94
CA VAL A 10 -4.77 3.65 3.61
C VAL A 10 -3.94 4.57 2.73
N VAL A 11 -3.55 5.71 3.29
CA VAL A 11 -2.77 6.76 2.61
C VAL A 11 -1.40 6.87 3.29
N PRO A 12 -0.40 6.06 2.90
CA PRO A 12 0.95 6.26 3.39
C PRO A 12 1.50 7.59 2.86
N ALA A 13 2.09 8.40 3.73
CA ALA A 13 2.63 9.71 3.40
C ALA A 13 3.96 9.97 4.12
N TYR A 14 4.92 10.52 3.39
CA TYR A 14 6.20 10.99 3.93
C TYR A 14 6.71 12.19 3.13
N ASN A 15 6.63 13.39 3.73
CA ASN A 15 6.96 14.66 3.09
C ASN A 15 6.11 14.94 1.82
N GLU A 16 4.80 14.75 1.93
CA GLU A 16 3.81 14.91 0.85
C GLU A 16 2.95 16.16 1.04
N SER A 17 3.45 17.19 1.73
CA SER A 17 2.69 18.43 2.03
C SER A 17 2.11 19.11 0.79
N ARG A 18 2.70 18.89 -0.39
CA ARG A 18 2.24 19.47 -1.66
C ARG A 18 1.01 18.77 -2.22
N HIS A 19 0.86 17.47 -1.98
CA HIS A 19 -0.12 16.61 -2.66
C HIS A 19 -1.23 16.10 -1.73
N ILE A 20 -0.93 15.97 -0.43
CA ILE A 20 -1.80 15.30 0.54
C ILE A 20 -3.23 15.88 0.57
N GLU A 21 -3.39 17.20 0.54
CA GLU A 21 -4.73 17.82 0.56
C GLU A 21 -5.54 17.46 -0.68
N ALA A 22 -4.93 17.55 -1.87
CA ALA A 22 -5.59 17.23 -3.12
C ALA A 22 -6.00 15.74 -3.15
N THR A 23 -5.10 14.86 -2.72
CA THR A 23 -5.36 13.42 -2.61
C THR A 23 -6.53 13.13 -1.67
N LEU A 24 -6.57 13.73 -0.48
CA LEU A 24 -7.63 13.48 0.49
C LEU A 24 -8.98 14.04 0.03
N ARG A 25 -9.01 15.23 -0.58
CA ARG A 25 -10.23 15.84 -1.13
C ARG A 25 -10.79 15.09 -2.34
N SER A 26 -9.97 14.34 -3.05
CA SER A 26 -10.40 13.54 -4.21
C SER A 26 -11.03 12.20 -3.84
N MET A 27 -11.06 11.83 -2.55
CA MET A 27 -11.60 10.54 -2.10
C MET A 27 -13.11 10.42 -2.38
N PRO A 28 -13.55 9.36 -3.08
CA PRO A 28 -14.95 9.16 -3.37
C PRO A 28 -15.82 9.06 -2.11
N SER A 29 -17.09 9.44 -2.22
CA SER A 29 -18.03 9.43 -1.10
C SER A 29 -18.36 8.03 -0.55
N PHE A 30 -18.14 6.98 -1.34
CA PHE A 30 -18.37 5.60 -0.90
C PHE A 30 -17.24 5.02 -0.03
N VAL A 31 -16.13 5.76 0.15
CA VAL A 31 -15.07 5.39 1.10
C VAL A 31 -15.55 5.71 2.50
N ASP A 32 -15.46 4.74 3.41
CA ASP A 32 -15.96 4.86 4.79
C ASP A 32 -14.88 5.38 5.75
N HIS A 33 -13.63 4.97 5.56
CA HIS A 33 -12.49 5.37 6.38
C HIS A 33 -11.30 5.80 5.51
N ILE A 34 -10.66 6.89 5.89
CA ILE A 34 -9.43 7.38 5.24
C ILE A 34 -8.35 7.44 6.32
N LEU A 35 -7.40 6.53 6.25
CA LEU A 35 -6.33 6.37 7.24
C LEU A 35 -5.03 6.93 6.66
N VAL A 36 -4.71 8.16 6.99
CA VAL A 36 -3.43 8.77 6.64
C VAL A 36 -2.37 8.26 7.62
N VAL A 37 -1.35 7.59 7.12
CA VAL A 37 -0.21 7.16 7.93
C VAL A 37 0.98 8.02 7.58
N ASP A 38 1.21 9.04 8.40
CA ASP A 38 2.37 9.92 8.31
C ASP A 38 3.61 9.21 8.87
N ASP A 39 4.52 8.84 8.00
CA ASP A 39 5.73 8.08 8.36
C ASP A 39 6.86 8.98 8.87
N GLY A 40 6.53 9.87 9.82
CA GLY A 40 7.50 10.77 10.45
C GLY A 40 7.95 11.89 9.52
N SER A 41 7.02 12.55 8.81
CA SER A 41 7.31 13.69 7.96
C SER A 41 7.96 14.84 8.73
N ARG A 42 8.82 15.57 8.02
CA ARG A 42 9.50 16.76 8.55
C ARG A 42 8.87 18.06 8.04
N ASP A 43 7.91 17.96 7.14
CA ASP A 43 7.13 19.05 6.57
C ASP A 43 5.71 19.08 7.15
N ASP A 44 4.84 19.90 6.57
CA ASP A 44 3.45 20.10 7.03
C ASP A 44 2.48 18.98 6.63
N THR A 45 2.95 17.82 6.18
CA THR A 45 2.08 16.74 5.66
C THR A 45 0.96 16.39 6.63
N ALA A 46 1.29 16.00 7.85
CA ALA A 46 0.31 15.58 8.85
C ALA A 46 -0.63 16.73 9.24
N SER A 47 -0.10 17.93 9.50
CA SER A 47 -0.90 19.09 9.88
C SER A 47 -1.86 19.54 8.77
N ARG A 48 -1.49 19.39 7.50
CA ARG A 48 -2.39 19.66 6.36
C ARG A 48 -3.51 18.62 6.28
N ALA A 49 -3.19 17.35 6.49
CA ALA A 49 -4.21 16.29 6.52
C ALA A 49 -5.22 16.51 7.65
N GLU A 50 -4.77 16.90 8.86
CA GLU A 50 -5.62 17.17 10.03
C GLU A 50 -6.53 18.39 9.87
N LYS A 51 -6.14 19.37 9.05
CA LYS A 51 -6.96 20.55 8.78
C LYS A 51 -8.14 20.28 7.85
N ILE A 52 -8.21 19.11 7.23
CA ILE A 52 -9.34 18.76 6.36
C ILE A 52 -10.51 18.30 7.23
N HIS A 53 -11.61 19.06 7.17
CA HIS A 53 -12.84 18.75 7.89
C HIS A 53 -13.64 17.65 7.17
N ASP A 54 -13.17 16.39 7.29
CA ASP A 54 -13.86 15.20 6.81
C ASP A 54 -13.82 14.13 7.92
N ALA A 55 -14.97 13.77 8.46
CA ALA A 55 -15.09 12.83 9.57
C ALA A 55 -14.53 11.42 9.27
N ARG A 56 -14.30 11.10 7.99
CA ARG A 56 -13.71 9.83 7.56
C ARG A 56 -12.20 9.79 7.75
N ILE A 57 -11.54 10.95 7.86
CA ILE A 57 -10.08 11.07 7.92
C ILE A 57 -9.60 10.84 9.35
N ARG A 58 -8.63 9.95 9.49
CA ARG A 58 -7.83 9.77 10.71
C ARG A 58 -6.36 9.80 10.35
N VAL A 59 -5.60 10.63 11.06
CA VAL A 59 -4.14 10.76 10.87
C VAL A 59 -3.43 9.96 11.95
N LEU A 60 -2.61 8.99 11.51
CA LEU A 60 -1.76 8.17 12.36
C LEU A 60 -0.32 8.61 12.12
N ARG A 61 0.40 8.99 13.19
CA ARG A 61 1.76 9.51 13.07
C ARG A 61 2.79 8.52 13.61
N HIS A 62 3.82 8.22 12.84
CA HIS A 62 5.01 7.56 13.35
C HIS A 62 5.96 8.59 13.95
N GLY A 63 6.60 8.28 15.06
CA GLY A 63 7.56 9.17 15.72
C GLY A 63 8.83 9.42 14.90
N GLN A 64 9.10 8.58 13.90
CA GLN A 64 10.20 8.68 12.94
C GLN A 64 9.88 7.91 11.66
N ASN A 65 10.65 8.16 10.59
CA ASN A 65 10.50 7.41 9.35
C ASN A 65 10.89 5.94 9.56
N CYS A 66 9.91 5.06 9.42
CA CYS A 66 10.05 3.60 9.56
C CYS A 66 9.99 2.88 8.20
N GLY A 67 9.69 3.62 7.12
CA GLY A 67 9.57 3.13 5.75
C GLY A 67 8.15 2.78 5.33
N VAL A 68 7.89 2.87 4.04
CA VAL A 68 6.55 2.72 3.44
C VAL A 68 5.87 1.40 3.80
N GLY A 69 6.62 0.29 3.90
CA GLY A 69 6.05 -0.99 4.32
C GLY A 69 5.58 -0.99 5.78
N ALA A 70 6.27 -0.25 6.68
CA ALA A 70 5.84 -0.05 8.06
C ALA A 70 4.57 0.81 8.12
N ALA A 71 4.49 1.88 7.32
CA ALA A 71 3.28 2.70 7.22
C ALA A 71 2.09 1.89 6.72
N LEU A 72 2.28 1.04 5.72
CA LEU A 72 1.24 0.14 5.22
C LEU A 72 0.80 -0.89 6.24
N ARG A 73 1.74 -1.49 6.97
CA ARG A 73 1.41 -2.40 8.09
C ARG A 73 0.47 -1.72 9.08
N THR A 74 0.86 -0.52 9.54
CA THR A 74 0.03 0.28 10.46
C THR A 74 -1.36 0.55 9.87
N GLY A 75 -1.41 0.99 8.61
CA GLY A 75 -2.65 1.32 7.92
C GLY A 75 -3.58 0.11 7.76
N TYR A 76 -3.07 -1.02 7.29
CA TYR A 76 -3.87 -2.24 7.13
C TYR A 76 -4.42 -2.76 8.46
N GLN A 77 -3.58 -2.83 9.50
CA GLN A 77 -4.02 -3.25 10.83
C GLN A 77 -5.12 -2.34 11.39
N ARG A 78 -4.96 -1.02 11.24
CA ARG A 78 -5.98 -0.05 11.68
C ARG A 78 -7.25 -0.09 10.84
N ALA A 79 -7.15 -0.32 9.51
CA ALA A 79 -8.31 -0.47 8.63
C ALA A 79 -9.18 -1.66 9.05
N PHE A 80 -8.58 -2.83 9.27
CA PHE A 80 -9.33 -4.01 9.68
C PHE A 80 -9.85 -3.91 11.11
N ALA A 81 -9.09 -3.32 12.03
CA ALA A 81 -9.56 -3.02 13.40
C ALA A 81 -10.74 -2.04 13.43
N ALA A 82 -10.82 -1.12 12.46
CA ALA A 82 -11.96 -0.19 12.31
C ALA A 82 -13.19 -0.83 11.64
N GLY A 83 -13.11 -2.08 11.26
CA GLY A 83 -14.25 -2.80 10.70
C GLY A 83 -14.29 -2.86 9.16
N ALA A 84 -13.29 -2.32 8.43
CA ALA A 84 -13.29 -2.33 6.97
C ALA A 84 -13.26 -3.77 6.40
N ASP A 85 -14.10 -4.05 5.41
CA ASP A 85 -14.11 -5.34 4.69
C ASP A 85 -12.98 -5.40 3.66
N VAL A 86 -12.66 -4.24 3.07
CA VAL A 86 -11.59 -4.10 2.10
C VAL A 86 -10.73 -2.88 2.46
N ALA A 87 -9.43 -3.09 2.53
CA ALA A 87 -8.45 -2.02 2.69
C ALA A 87 -7.73 -1.75 1.37
N VAL A 88 -7.77 -0.50 0.92
CA VAL A 88 -7.15 -0.01 -0.32
C VAL A 88 -5.93 0.81 0.02
N VAL A 89 -4.88 0.74 -0.77
CA VAL A 89 -3.72 1.65 -0.69
C VAL A 89 -3.82 2.70 -1.78
N MET A 90 -3.84 3.97 -1.37
CA MET A 90 -3.65 5.13 -2.24
C MET A 90 -2.60 6.04 -1.61
N ALA A 91 -1.42 6.13 -2.21
CA ALA A 91 -0.34 6.97 -1.68
C ALA A 91 -0.70 8.47 -1.69
N GLY A 92 -0.13 9.22 -0.72
CA GLY A 92 -0.36 10.66 -0.59
C GLY A 92 0.26 11.53 -1.69
N ASP A 93 0.96 10.92 -2.65
CA ASP A 93 1.71 11.56 -3.75
C ASP A 93 0.85 11.95 -4.97
N GLY A 94 -0.45 11.62 -4.97
CA GLY A 94 -1.36 11.93 -6.08
C GLY A 94 -1.18 11.08 -7.35
N GLN A 95 -0.35 10.03 -7.32
CA GLN A 95 -0.12 9.17 -8.49
C GLN A 95 -1.20 8.11 -8.73
N MET A 96 -2.23 8.06 -7.92
CA MET A 96 -3.31 7.08 -8.00
C MET A 96 -4.64 7.77 -8.26
N ASP A 97 -5.28 7.45 -9.40
CA ASP A 97 -6.54 8.08 -9.79
C ASP A 97 -7.70 7.47 -8.97
N PRO A 98 -8.44 8.27 -8.20
CA PRO A 98 -9.63 7.80 -7.49
C PRO A 98 -10.71 7.24 -8.42
N ALA A 99 -10.72 7.63 -9.69
CA ALA A 99 -11.65 7.10 -10.69
C ALA A 99 -11.41 5.61 -11.01
N ASP A 100 -10.21 5.10 -10.75
CA ASP A 100 -9.89 3.68 -10.94
C ASP A 100 -10.27 2.82 -9.72
N LEU A 101 -10.64 3.45 -8.58
CA LEU A 101 -10.96 2.75 -7.34
C LEU A 101 -12.14 1.77 -7.47
N PRO A 102 -13.26 2.09 -8.15
CA PRO A 102 -14.34 1.13 -8.36
C PRO A 102 -13.89 -0.14 -9.12
N ALA A 103 -13.02 0.01 -10.13
CA ALA A 103 -12.51 -1.12 -10.88
C ALA A 103 -11.62 -2.03 -10.00
N LEU A 104 -10.79 -1.42 -9.15
CA LEU A 104 -9.91 -2.14 -8.21
C LEU A 104 -10.71 -2.88 -7.14
N LEU A 105 -11.79 -2.29 -6.63
CA LEU A 105 -12.66 -2.87 -5.59
C LEU A 105 -13.55 -3.98 -6.10
N THR A 106 -14.06 -3.86 -7.33
CA THR A 106 -15.09 -4.77 -7.86
C THR A 106 -14.73 -6.24 -7.70
N PRO A 107 -13.58 -6.77 -8.13
CA PRO A 107 -13.29 -8.20 -8.00
C PRO A 107 -13.11 -8.66 -6.54
N VAL A 108 -12.70 -7.75 -5.64
CA VAL A 108 -12.52 -8.08 -4.22
C VAL A 108 -13.87 -8.15 -3.52
N VAL A 109 -14.75 -7.20 -3.76
CA VAL A 109 -16.10 -7.16 -3.17
C VAL A 109 -17.01 -8.24 -3.76
N ALA A 110 -16.81 -8.60 -5.04
CA ALA A 110 -17.53 -9.69 -5.70
C ALA A 110 -17.03 -11.10 -5.33
N ASP A 111 -16.07 -11.19 -4.41
CA ASP A 111 -15.43 -12.46 -4.01
C ASP A 111 -14.71 -13.21 -5.17
N GLU A 112 -14.32 -12.51 -6.21
CA GLU A 112 -13.53 -13.06 -7.33
C GLU A 112 -12.02 -13.04 -7.04
N ALA A 113 -11.57 -12.17 -6.14
CA ALA A 113 -10.19 -12.03 -5.71
C ALA A 113 -10.09 -11.69 -4.23
N ASP A 114 -8.97 -12.03 -3.61
CA ASP A 114 -8.62 -11.63 -2.25
C ASP A 114 -7.75 -10.36 -2.25
N TYR A 115 -7.04 -10.18 -3.36
CA TYR A 115 -6.16 -9.04 -3.56
C TYR A 115 -6.22 -8.58 -5.01
N ALA A 116 -6.62 -7.35 -5.23
CA ALA A 116 -6.55 -6.68 -6.52
C ALA A 116 -5.31 -5.78 -6.56
N LYS A 117 -4.57 -5.86 -7.67
CA LYS A 117 -3.35 -5.09 -7.88
C LYS A 117 -3.45 -4.25 -9.14
N GLY A 118 -3.19 -2.95 -9.01
CA GLY A 118 -3.15 -2.05 -10.15
C GLY A 118 -2.06 -2.46 -11.14
N ASN A 119 -2.38 -2.41 -12.41
CA ASN A 119 -1.47 -2.70 -13.52
C ASN A 119 -1.45 -1.52 -14.50
N ARG A 120 -0.46 -0.62 -14.33
CA ARG A 120 -0.23 0.53 -15.20
C ARG A 120 0.36 0.13 -16.52
N LEU A 121 1.08 -1.02 -16.56
CA LEU A 121 1.81 -1.49 -17.73
C LEU A 121 0.89 -1.99 -18.83
N ALA A 122 -0.37 -2.34 -18.50
CA ALA A 122 -1.40 -2.73 -19.43
C ALA A 122 -2.24 -1.54 -19.95
N HIS A 123 -2.08 -0.33 -19.37
CA HIS A 123 -2.84 0.82 -19.79
C HIS A 123 -2.37 1.34 -21.17
N PRO A 124 -3.30 1.70 -22.10
CA PRO A 124 -2.92 2.16 -23.45
C PRO A 124 -1.96 3.34 -23.48
N GLU A 125 -2.06 4.23 -22.52
CA GLU A 125 -1.21 5.44 -22.44
C GLU A 125 0.15 5.23 -21.75
N VAL A 126 0.48 4.00 -21.34
CA VAL A 126 1.70 3.74 -20.54
C VAL A 126 2.98 4.23 -21.24
N VAL A 127 3.11 3.99 -22.53
CA VAL A 127 4.29 4.38 -23.33
C VAL A 127 4.43 5.90 -23.43
N ARG A 128 3.31 6.63 -23.45
CA ARG A 128 3.32 8.11 -23.52
C ARG A 128 3.60 8.75 -22.18
N ARG A 129 3.19 8.11 -21.08
CA ARG A 129 3.24 8.69 -19.74
C ARG A 129 4.43 8.22 -18.90
N MET A 130 4.87 6.96 -19.09
CA MET A 130 5.95 6.39 -18.29
C MET A 130 7.30 6.53 -19.02
N PRO A 131 8.36 7.06 -18.36
CA PRO A 131 9.71 7.05 -18.94
C PRO A 131 10.14 5.64 -19.35
N LEU A 132 10.74 5.49 -20.54
CA LEU A 132 11.08 4.18 -21.12
C LEU A 132 11.96 3.32 -20.20
N ALA A 133 12.95 3.93 -19.54
CA ALA A 133 13.81 3.20 -18.59
C ALA A 133 12.99 2.63 -17.41
N ARG A 134 12.01 3.39 -16.89
CA ARG A 134 11.12 2.95 -15.81
C ARG A 134 10.18 1.86 -16.31
N LEU A 135 9.65 2.00 -17.53
CA LEU A 135 8.78 0.99 -18.16
C LEU A 135 9.52 -0.35 -18.30
N LEU A 136 10.74 -0.31 -18.85
CA LEU A 136 11.56 -1.52 -19.01
C LEU A 136 11.92 -2.14 -17.66
N GLY A 137 12.38 -1.32 -16.71
CA GLY A 137 12.71 -1.78 -15.36
C GLY A 137 11.50 -2.44 -14.66
N ASN A 138 10.33 -1.83 -14.74
CA ASN A 138 9.10 -2.40 -14.15
C ASN A 138 8.69 -3.72 -14.82
N ARG A 139 8.85 -3.85 -16.16
CA ARG A 139 8.58 -5.11 -16.88
C ARG A 139 9.51 -6.23 -16.43
N VAL A 140 10.82 -5.93 -16.32
CA VAL A 140 11.83 -6.89 -15.84
C VAL A 140 11.53 -7.31 -14.40
N LEU A 141 11.31 -6.34 -13.50
CA LEU A 141 11.00 -6.64 -12.11
C LEU A 141 9.71 -7.46 -11.97
N SER A 142 8.68 -7.14 -12.74
CA SER A 142 7.42 -7.88 -12.75
C SER A 142 7.60 -9.30 -13.29
N PHE A 143 8.42 -9.49 -14.31
CA PHE A 143 8.77 -10.82 -14.81
C PHE A 143 9.47 -11.66 -13.74
N LEU A 144 10.47 -11.09 -13.06
CA LEU A 144 11.18 -11.77 -11.98
C LEU A 144 10.26 -12.08 -10.79
N THR A 145 9.36 -11.16 -10.45
CA THR A 145 8.37 -11.37 -9.39
C THR A 145 7.43 -12.52 -9.72
N ARG A 146 6.91 -12.58 -10.95
CA ARG A 146 6.09 -13.73 -11.41
C ARG A 146 6.84 -15.05 -11.28
N ARG A 147 8.12 -15.07 -11.64
CA ARG A 147 8.93 -16.28 -11.51
C ARG A 147 9.14 -16.68 -10.04
N ALA A 148 9.38 -15.72 -9.17
CA ALA A 148 9.60 -15.98 -7.75
C ALA A 148 8.31 -16.41 -7.02
N THR A 149 7.19 -15.74 -7.29
CA THR A 149 5.91 -15.98 -6.59
C THR A 149 5.02 -17.01 -7.28
N GLY A 150 5.10 -17.14 -8.61
CA GLY A 150 4.13 -17.92 -9.42
C GLY A 150 2.81 -17.21 -9.63
N LEU A 151 2.61 -16.00 -9.09
CA LEU A 151 1.41 -15.20 -9.27
C LEU A 151 1.40 -14.53 -10.65
N SER A 152 0.22 -14.41 -11.26
CA SER A 152 0.05 -13.73 -12.56
C SER A 152 -0.08 -12.23 -12.39
N VAL A 153 0.98 -11.56 -11.89
CA VAL A 153 1.06 -10.11 -11.66
C VAL A 153 1.97 -9.45 -12.68
N HIS A 154 1.47 -8.48 -13.45
CA HIS A 154 2.20 -7.86 -14.56
C HIS A 154 2.78 -6.48 -14.24
N ASP A 155 2.31 -5.81 -13.17
CA ASP A 155 2.94 -4.60 -12.61
C ASP A 155 3.20 -4.79 -11.11
N SER A 156 4.28 -5.50 -10.76
CA SER A 156 4.63 -5.77 -9.37
C SER A 156 4.96 -4.50 -8.57
N GLN A 157 5.28 -3.40 -9.24
CA GLN A 157 5.72 -2.15 -8.61
C GLN A 157 4.60 -1.14 -8.39
N CYS A 158 3.38 -1.40 -8.87
CA CYS A 158 2.23 -0.54 -8.61
C CYS A 158 1.82 -0.65 -7.14
N GLY A 159 1.71 0.48 -6.45
CA GLY A 159 1.27 0.55 -5.05
C GLY A 159 -0.26 0.57 -4.90
N TYR A 160 -1.01 0.85 -5.96
CA TYR A 160 -2.47 0.91 -5.94
C TYR A 160 -3.06 -0.49 -5.84
N THR A 161 -3.63 -0.83 -4.69
CA THR A 161 -4.02 -2.20 -4.38
C THR A 161 -5.25 -2.22 -3.46
N ALA A 162 -6.04 -3.30 -3.52
CA ALA A 162 -7.14 -3.57 -2.59
C ALA A 162 -6.99 -4.97 -1.99
N LEU A 163 -7.11 -5.09 -0.69
CA LEU A 163 -6.94 -6.33 0.08
C LEU A 163 -8.20 -6.62 0.89
N HIS A 164 -8.75 -7.82 0.74
CA HIS A 164 -9.88 -8.28 1.53
C HIS A 164 -9.46 -8.65 2.95
N ARG A 165 -10.27 -8.29 3.96
CA ARG A 165 -10.07 -8.57 5.39
C ARG A 165 -9.69 -10.02 5.68
N ARG A 166 -10.42 -11.01 5.09
CA ARG A 166 -10.23 -12.44 5.37
C ARG A 166 -8.79 -12.93 5.16
N VAL A 167 -8.08 -12.31 4.21
CA VAL A 167 -6.65 -12.59 4.01
C VAL A 167 -5.81 -11.63 4.83
N GLY A 168 -6.15 -10.34 4.85
CA GLY A 168 -5.40 -9.32 5.56
C GLY A 168 -5.20 -9.62 7.05
N GLU A 169 -6.21 -10.14 7.75
CA GLU A 169 -6.11 -10.52 9.16
C GLU A 169 -5.20 -11.74 9.42
N ARG A 170 -4.96 -12.57 8.40
CA ARG A 170 -4.10 -13.76 8.51
C ARG A 170 -2.64 -13.50 8.19
N LEU A 171 -2.35 -12.35 7.55
CA LEU A 171 -0.97 -12.05 7.15
C LEU A 171 -0.10 -11.74 8.36
N PRO A 172 1.12 -12.28 8.43
CA PRO A 172 2.10 -11.97 9.47
C PRO A 172 2.73 -10.59 9.20
N TRP A 173 2.00 -9.53 9.48
CA TRP A 173 2.39 -8.14 9.19
C TRP A 173 3.76 -7.74 9.77
N HIS A 174 4.17 -8.33 10.90
CA HIS A 174 5.48 -8.11 11.49
C HIS A 174 6.64 -8.55 10.58
N ALA A 175 6.38 -9.50 9.67
CA ALA A 175 7.39 -10.03 8.74
C ALA A 175 7.46 -9.24 7.42
N LEU A 176 6.55 -8.27 7.20
CA LEU A 176 6.56 -7.46 5.98
C LEU A 176 7.80 -6.57 5.92
N TRP A 177 8.45 -6.57 4.76
CA TRP A 177 9.58 -5.68 4.51
C TRP A 177 9.19 -4.20 4.68
N HIS A 178 9.91 -3.46 5.50
CA HIS A 178 9.55 -2.10 5.91
C HIS A 178 9.80 -1.02 4.86
N GLY A 179 10.74 -1.22 3.93
CA GLY A 179 11.14 -0.21 2.93
C GLY A 179 10.64 -0.50 1.50
N TYR A 180 11.28 0.14 0.54
CA TYR A 180 11.04 -0.10 -0.89
C TYR A 180 11.38 -1.56 -1.22
N GLY A 181 10.46 -2.28 -1.77
CA GLY A 181 10.55 -3.72 -1.99
C GLY A 181 9.40 -4.48 -1.33
N TYR A 182 8.68 -3.84 -0.39
CA TYR A 182 7.49 -4.39 0.22
C TYR A 182 6.47 -4.96 -0.79
N PRO A 183 6.29 -4.42 -2.03
CA PRO A 183 5.30 -4.97 -2.94
C PRO A 183 5.61 -6.41 -3.33
N ASN A 184 6.89 -6.71 -3.53
CA ASN A 184 7.32 -8.07 -3.88
C ASN A 184 7.23 -9.01 -2.67
N ASP A 185 7.57 -8.52 -1.48
CA ASP A 185 7.47 -9.29 -0.25
C ASP A 185 6.01 -9.59 0.11
N LEU A 186 5.13 -8.59 0.00
CA LEU A 186 3.68 -8.77 0.20
C LEU A 186 3.09 -9.79 -0.78
N LEU A 187 3.48 -9.75 -2.07
CA LEU A 187 3.06 -10.75 -3.04
C LEU A 187 3.53 -12.16 -2.66
N GLY A 188 4.75 -12.29 -2.14
CA GLY A 188 5.24 -13.55 -1.60
C GLY A 188 4.46 -14.02 -0.36
N MET A 189 4.04 -13.09 0.51
CA MET A 189 3.16 -13.42 1.65
C MET A 189 1.78 -13.88 1.17
N LEU A 190 1.17 -13.18 0.22
CA LEU A 190 -0.12 -13.51 -0.36
C LEU A 190 -0.11 -14.89 -1.02
N GLU A 191 0.95 -15.22 -1.76
CA GLU A 191 1.11 -16.53 -2.38
C GLU A 191 1.15 -17.65 -1.33
N ARG A 192 1.94 -17.50 -0.26
CA ARG A 192 2.02 -18.49 0.83
C ARG A 192 0.71 -18.67 1.59
N HIS A 193 -0.16 -17.66 1.58
CA HIS A 193 -1.49 -17.71 2.16
C HIS A 193 -2.58 -18.08 1.14
N HIS A 194 -2.18 -18.54 -0.07
CA HIS A 194 -3.07 -18.97 -1.14
C HIS A 194 -4.12 -17.91 -1.54
N ALA A 195 -3.74 -16.64 -1.47
CA ALA A 195 -4.61 -15.55 -1.84
C ALA A 195 -4.84 -15.51 -3.36
N ARG A 196 -6.08 -15.31 -3.76
CA ARG A 196 -6.45 -15.10 -5.16
C ARG A 196 -6.09 -13.66 -5.56
N VAL A 197 -5.05 -13.53 -6.38
CA VAL A 197 -4.53 -12.23 -6.82
C VAL A 197 -4.98 -11.94 -8.24
N ARG A 198 -5.46 -10.71 -8.50
CA ARG A 198 -5.92 -10.26 -9.82
C ARG A 198 -5.32 -8.90 -10.19
N ASP A 199 -4.82 -8.79 -11.42
CA ASP A 199 -4.39 -7.51 -12.01
C ASP A 199 -5.58 -6.70 -12.50
N ILE A 200 -5.59 -5.40 -12.20
CA ILE A 200 -6.59 -4.45 -12.65
C ILE A 200 -5.90 -3.31 -13.38
N VAL A 201 -6.29 -3.04 -14.60
CA VAL A 201 -5.73 -1.92 -15.38
C VAL A 201 -6.06 -0.60 -14.69
N VAL A 202 -5.03 0.18 -14.40
CA VAL A 202 -5.15 1.51 -13.78
C VAL A 202 -4.33 2.53 -14.58
N ARG A 203 -4.70 3.80 -14.46
CA ARG A 203 -4.01 4.89 -15.17
C ARG A 203 -2.60 5.10 -14.63
N PRO A 204 -1.61 5.25 -15.52
CA PRO A 204 -0.27 5.70 -15.14
C PRO A 204 -0.28 7.23 -14.97
N ILE A 205 -0.23 7.72 -13.73
CA ILE A 205 -0.07 9.13 -13.42
C ILE A 205 1.38 9.36 -13.01
N TYR A 206 2.04 10.27 -13.71
CA TYR A 206 3.38 10.75 -13.40
C TYR A 206 3.37 12.27 -13.51
N ALA A 207 3.65 12.93 -12.41
CA ALA A 207 3.92 14.35 -12.31
C ALA A 207 5.43 14.58 -12.11
N ASP A 208 5.83 15.77 -11.75
CA ASP A 208 7.24 16.18 -11.56
C ASP A 208 7.91 15.60 -10.30
N GLU A 209 7.40 14.48 -9.80
CA GLU A 209 7.88 13.88 -8.55
C GLU A 209 9.18 13.12 -8.74
N GLN A 210 10.09 13.32 -7.80
CA GLN A 210 11.32 12.54 -7.72
C GLN A 210 11.00 11.12 -7.21
N SER A 211 11.31 10.12 -8.03
CA SER A 211 11.19 8.73 -7.60
C SER A 211 11.98 8.47 -6.32
N GLY A 212 11.31 8.07 -5.23
CA GLY A 212 11.96 7.64 -3.99
C GLY A 212 12.79 6.34 -4.15
N VAL A 213 12.64 5.65 -5.28
CA VAL A 213 13.39 4.42 -5.59
C VAL A 213 14.77 4.79 -6.11
N ARG A 214 15.80 4.53 -5.32
CA ARG A 214 17.21 4.69 -5.71
C ARG A 214 17.71 3.42 -6.40
N LEU A 215 18.74 3.54 -7.24
CA LEU A 215 19.35 2.41 -7.97
C LEU A 215 19.72 1.23 -7.04
N ARG A 216 20.20 1.51 -5.82
CA ARG A 216 20.48 0.48 -4.79
C ARG A 216 19.27 -0.38 -4.43
N HIS A 217 18.06 0.20 -4.46
CA HIS A 217 16.84 -0.57 -4.16
C HIS A 217 16.58 -1.60 -5.26
N ALA A 218 16.74 -1.20 -6.52
CA ALA A 218 16.55 -2.10 -7.66
C ALA A 218 17.64 -3.18 -7.76
N LEU A 219 18.89 -2.85 -7.44
CA LEU A 219 20.02 -3.76 -7.64
C LEU A 219 20.33 -4.66 -6.44
N ILE A 220 19.95 -4.26 -5.23
CA ILE A 220 20.30 -5.01 -4.00
C ILE A 220 19.04 -5.49 -3.29
N ILE A 221 18.13 -4.56 -2.94
CA ILE A 221 16.99 -4.91 -2.06
C ILE A 221 15.99 -5.79 -2.79
N VAL A 222 15.60 -5.43 -4.02
CA VAL A 222 14.60 -6.23 -4.75
C VAL A 222 15.13 -7.64 -5.09
N PRO A 223 16.36 -7.84 -5.59
CA PRO A 223 16.92 -9.18 -5.76
C PRO A 223 16.98 -10.00 -4.46
N TYR A 224 17.39 -9.38 -3.35
CA TYR A 224 17.37 -10.02 -2.03
C TYR A 224 15.96 -10.50 -1.65
N ILE A 225 14.95 -9.65 -1.80
CA ILE A 225 13.57 -10.03 -1.49
C ILE A 225 13.07 -11.12 -2.42
N LEU A 226 13.33 -11.04 -3.71
CA LEU A 226 12.92 -12.07 -4.68
C LEU A 226 13.57 -13.42 -4.41
N THR A 227 14.85 -13.44 -4.05
CA THR A 227 15.54 -14.69 -3.65
C THR A 227 14.95 -15.24 -2.35
N ARG A 228 14.65 -14.39 -1.37
CA ARG A 228 13.95 -14.79 -0.13
C ARG A 228 12.59 -15.40 -0.42
N VAL A 229 11.77 -14.74 -1.26
CA VAL A 229 10.43 -15.23 -1.65
C VAL A 229 10.55 -16.57 -2.39
N LEU A 230 11.46 -16.68 -3.34
CA LEU A 230 11.69 -17.91 -4.08
C LEU A 230 12.13 -19.06 -3.16
N ALA A 231 13.08 -18.80 -2.26
CA ALA A 231 13.53 -19.78 -1.28
C ALA A 231 12.39 -20.24 -0.35
N GLN A 232 11.58 -19.32 0.16
CA GLN A 232 10.43 -19.61 1.00
C GLN A 232 9.38 -20.46 0.27
N ARG A 233 9.15 -20.16 -1.01
CA ARG A 233 8.26 -20.95 -1.88
C ARG A 233 8.81 -22.34 -2.17
N ALA A 234 10.08 -22.44 -2.55
CA ALA A 234 10.73 -23.72 -2.91
C ALA A 234 10.82 -24.66 -1.71
N LEU A 235 11.13 -24.15 -0.55
CA LEU A 235 11.29 -24.93 0.67
C LEU A 235 9.96 -25.30 1.32
N GLY A 236 8.82 -24.79 0.84
CA GLY A 236 7.43 -25.16 1.19
C GLY A 236 7.07 -25.40 2.65
N PHE A 237 8.08 -25.45 3.52
CA PHE A 237 8.01 -25.96 4.87
C PHE A 237 8.74 -25.15 5.95
N LEU A 238 9.47 -24.12 5.58
CA LEU A 238 10.04 -23.30 6.63
C LEU A 238 8.98 -22.34 7.12
N ARG A 239 8.23 -22.81 8.13
CA ARG A 239 7.57 -21.92 9.10
C ARG A 239 8.49 -20.71 9.27
N THR A 240 7.94 -19.53 9.07
CA THR A 240 8.54 -18.24 9.42
C THR A 240 9.38 -18.37 10.71
N ARG A 241 10.62 -18.79 10.58
CA ARG A 241 11.60 -18.44 11.60
C ARG A 241 11.72 -16.94 11.46
N ALA A 242 11.16 -16.24 12.42
CA ALA A 242 11.47 -14.85 12.62
C ALA A 242 12.98 -14.69 12.38
N LEU A 243 13.36 -13.86 11.42
CA LEU A 243 14.68 -13.29 11.45
C LEU A 243 14.86 -12.76 12.87
N PRO A 244 15.98 -12.98 13.54
CA PRO A 244 16.21 -12.38 14.83
C PRO A 244 15.83 -10.90 14.68
N GLU A 245 15.18 -10.37 15.67
CA GLU A 245 14.63 -9.01 15.76
C GLU A 245 15.76 -7.96 15.71
N SER A 246 16.56 -8.00 14.64
CA SER A 246 17.59 -7.05 14.34
C SER A 246 16.87 -5.80 13.85
N ALA A 247 16.52 -4.96 14.82
CA ALA A 247 16.11 -3.58 14.64
C ALA A 247 14.88 -3.34 13.70
N ALA A 248 13.80 -4.09 13.83
CA ALA A 248 12.51 -3.58 13.49
C ALA A 248 12.16 -2.49 14.52
N VAL A 249 12.48 -1.24 14.21
CA VAL A 249 11.99 -0.10 14.98
C VAL A 249 10.47 -0.19 14.95
N GLU A 250 9.87 -0.58 16.06
CA GLU A 250 8.42 -0.51 16.17
C GLU A 250 7.98 0.95 16.00
N PRO A 251 7.08 1.23 15.05
CA PRO A 251 6.59 2.58 14.89
C PRO A 251 5.84 3.00 16.17
N ARG A 252 6.41 3.95 16.92
CA ARG A 252 5.73 4.56 18.03
C ARG A 252 4.67 5.50 17.47
N LEU A 253 3.40 5.13 17.60
CA LEU A 253 2.29 6.01 17.28
C LEU A 253 2.23 7.12 18.32
N LEU A 254 2.21 8.36 17.86
CA LEU A 254 1.86 9.50 18.70
C LEU A 254 0.34 9.59 18.64
N GLU A 255 -0.33 9.16 19.71
CA GLU A 255 -1.78 9.35 19.84
C GLU A 255 -2.05 10.86 19.89
N SER A 256 -2.82 11.36 18.93
CA SER A 256 -3.42 12.70 19.06
C SER A 256 -4.42 12.61 20.21
N GLU A 257 -4.22 13.42 21.25
CA GLU A 257 -5.16 13.55 22.37
C GLU A 257 -6.56 13.81 21.79
N GLU A 258 -7.48 12.89 22.03
CA GLU A 258 -8.90 13.10 21.81
C GLU A 258 -9.30 14.27 22.71
N ARG A 259 -9.53 15.44 22.12
CA ARG A 259 -10.24 16.51 22.83
C ARG A 259 -11.69 16.05 22.99
N GLU A 260 -11.99 15.48 24.14
CA GLU A 260 -13.35 15.39 24.63
C GLU A 260 -13.96 16.80 24.60
N VAL A 261 -14.86 17.03 23.66
CA VAL A 261 -15.76 18.19 23.71
C VAL A 261 -16.77 17.88 24.79
N GLN A 262 -16.54 18.39 26.01
CA GLN A 262 -17.56 18.39 27.03
C GLN A 262 -18.75 19.22 26.54
N PRO A 263 -19.98 18.73 26.62
CA PRO A 263 -21.15 19.53 26.35
C PRO A 263 -21.32 20.52 27.49
N ASN A 264 -21.25 21.81 27.16
CA ASN A 264 -21.60 22.87 28.10
C ASN A 264 -23.09 22.72 28.49
N ALA A 265 -23.31 22.63 29.79
CA ALA A 265 -24.62 22.75 30.43
C ALA A 265 -25.13 24.21 30.38
#